data_72d1da3b17ec6496e366851029765a37
#
_entry.id   72d1da3b17ec6496e366851029765a37
#
_cell.length_a   1.000
_cell.length_b   1.000
_cell.length_c   1.000
_cell.angle_alpha   90.00
_cell.angle_beta   90.00
_cell.angle_gamma   90.00
#
_symmetry.space_group_name_H-M   'P 1'
#
loop_
_entity.id
_entity.type
_entity.pdbx_description
1 polymer ?
#
loop_
_entity_poly.entity_id
_entity_poly.type
_entity_poly.pdbx_seq_one_letter_code
_entity_poly.pdbx_strand_id
1 'polypeptide(L)'
;MKKIVVLGSINIDTILNIERLPLPGETMAMHDRSIAGGGKGANQAIAAVRAGSETSFIAKIGNDHAADFMMNTFKNDGLNVDNVTIDKNAGTGKAYILLDEHGQNSILIYGGANQTITTQDVDNASDAISEADCLIAQFEVPVPAIIESFKIAKANNVLTILNPAPAKKDIPVELLKLTDIITPNETEAEAITGVKVVDEASMKEAADKMHEMGVGIVLITVGSKGSFYSLEDHSYGFVDAFKVKAVDTTAAGDTFIGYLASQLHKELDNLEGAMRFANKASSITVQEKGAQNSIPYHNQVEF
;
A
#
# COMPACT_ATOMS: atom_id res chain seq x y z
N MET A 1 17.91 2.09 -13.18
CA MET A 1 16.48 1.96 -12.86
C MET A 1 16.42 1.52 -11.41
N LYS A 2 15.51 2.06 -10.57
CA LYS A 2 15.36 1.63 -9.18
C LYS A 2 14.82 0.19 -9.13
N LYS A 3 15.40 -0.63 -8.28
CA LYS A 3 14.91 -1.98 -8.00
C LYS A 3 14.04 -1.95 -6.74
N ILE A 4 12.77 -2.27 -6.87
CA ILE A 4 11.83 -2.27 -5.75
C ILE A 4 11.29 -3.68 -5.55
N VAL A 5 11.20 -4.10 -4.30
CA VAL A 5 10.48 -5.31 -3.92
C VAL A 5 9.24 -4.91 -3.13
N VAL A 6 8.10 -5.52 -3.44
CA VAL A 6 6.89 -5.39 -2.65
C VAL A 6 6.53 -6.75 -2.09
N LEU A 7 6.41 -6.87 -0.76
CA LEU A 7 5.78 -8.02 -0.10
C LEU A 7 4.35 -7.62 0.25
N GLY A 8 3.36 -8.30 -0.31
CA GLY A 8 1.98 -7.88 -0.03
C GLY A 8 0.89 -8.73 -0.64
N SER A 9 -0.32 -8.21 -0.52
CA SER A 9 -1.57 -8.86 -0.88
C SER A 9 -1.94 -8.74 -2.34
N ILE A 10 -2.69 -9.75 -2.81
CA ILE A 10 -3.40 -9.75 -4.09
C ILE A 10 -4.87 -9.99 -3.78
N ASN A 11 -5.75 -9.07 -4.16
CA ASN A 11 -7.20 -9.23 -4.01
C ASN A 11 -7.91 -9.05 -5.36
N ILE A 12 -9.07 -9.70 -5.46
CA ILE A 12 -10.09 -9.32 -6.44
C ILE A 12 -11.17 -8.54 -5.71
N ASP A 13 -11.36 -7.31 -6.14
CA ASP A 13 -12.40 -6.44 -5.63
C ASP A 13 -13.68 -6.68 -6.44
N THR A 14 -14.74 -7.11 -5.76
CA THR A 14 -16.08 -7.28 -6.32
C THR A 14 -16.96 -6.15 -5.80
N ILE A 15 -17.28 -5.20 -6.67
CA ILE A 15 -18.13 -4.06 -6.35
C ILE A 15 -19.57 -4.45 -6.63
N LEU A 16 -20.41 -4.39 -5.60
CA LEU A 16 -21.82 -4.69 -5.63
C LEU A 16 -22.59 -3.38 -5.45
N ASN A 17 -23.19 -2.88 -6.54
CA ASN A 17 -24.01 -1.69 -6.48
C ASN A 17 -25.41 -2.05 -5.97
N ILE A 18 -25.78 -1.51 -4.82
CA ILE A 18 -27.03 -1.80 -4.09
C ILE A 18 -27.77 -0.50 -3.78
N GLU A 19 -29.07 -0.58 -3.52
CA GLU A 19 -29.87 0.56 -3.06
C GLU A 19 -29.40 1.03 -1.67
N ARG A 20 -29.26 0.08 -0.74
CA ARG A 20 -28.81 0.26 0.65
C ARG A 20 -28.28 -1.05 1.22
N LEU A 21 -27.68 -1.01 2.37
CA LEU A 21 -27.35 -2.26 3.07
C LEU A 21 -28.62 -3.04 3.45
N PRO A 22 -28.68 -4.38 3.18
CA PRO A 22 -29.80 -5.21 3.58
C PRO A 22 -29.91 -5.32 5.11
N LEU A 23 -31.14 -5.36 5.62
CA LEU A 23 -31.39 -5.64 7.03
C LEU A 23 -31.26 -7.14 7.33
N PRO A 24 -31.03 -7.52 8.60
CA PRO A 24 -30.99 -8.92 8.98
C PRO A 24 -32.25 -9.68 8.50
N GLY A 25 -32.05 -10.78 7.76
CA GLY A 25 -33.10 -11.62 7.20
C GLY A 25 -33.71 -11.12 5.88
N GLU A 26 -33.27 -10.00 5.36
CA GLU A 26 -33.73 -9.43 4.09
C GLU A 26 -32.99 -10.02 2.89
N THR A 27 -33.72 -10.22 1.79
CA THR A 27 -33.14 -10.53 0.48
C THR A 27 -33.34 -9.33 -0.44
N MET A 28 -32.26 -8.80 -1.01
CA MET A 28 -32.26 -7.63 -1.86
C MET A 28 -31.58 -7.91 -3.19
N ALA A 29 -32.11 -7.40 -4.28
CA ALA A 29 -31.45 -7.45 -5.58
C ALA A 29 -30.37 -6.35 -5.66
N MET A 30 -29.23 -6.68 -6.25
CA MET A 30 -28.23 -5.68 -6.61
C MET A 30 -28.57 -5.06 -7.98
N HIS A 31 -28.16 -3.82 -8.20
CA HIS A 31 -28.35 -3.14 -9.47
C HIS A 31 -27.34 -3.57 -10.52
N ASP A 32 -26.07 -3.73 -10.10
CA ASP A 32 -24.96 -4.07 -10.97
C ASP A 32 -23.81 -4.70 -10.16
N ARG A 33 -22.91 -5.38 -10.89
CA ARG A 33 -21.69 -5.99 -10.33
C ARG A 33 -20.52 -5.74 -11.25
N SER A 34 -19.42 -5.23 -10.71
CA SER A 34 -18.14 -5.13 -11.41
C SER A 34 -17.02 -5.85 -10.66
N ILE A 35 -15.96 -6.20 -11.39
CA ILE A 35 -14.78 -6.86 -10.83
C ILE A 35 -13.55 -6.06 -11.24
N ALA A 36 -12.64 -5.83 -10.29
CA ALA A 36 -11.38 -5.13 -10.51
C ALA A 36 -10.24 -5.82 -9.75
N GLY A 37 -9.02 -5.60 -10.19
CA GLY A 37 -7.84 -5.95 -9.42
C GLY A 37 -7.66 -5.01 -8.24
N GLY A 38 -7.26 -5.57 -7.09
CA GLY A 38 -7.03 -4.85 -5.85
C GLY A 38 -6.00 -5.54 -4.96
N GLY A 39 -6.01 -5.17 -3.70
CA GLY A 39 -5.00 -5.55 -2.71
C GLY A 39 -3.90 -4.50 -2.62
N LYS A 40 -3.60 -4.04 -1.39
CA LYS A 40 -2.61 -2.97 -1.15
C LYS A 40 -1.24 -3.31 -1.74
N GLY A 41 -0.78 -4.54 -1.56
CA GLY A 41 0.47 -5.01 -2.14
C GLY A 41 0.49 -4.92 -3.66
N ALA A 42 -0.55 -5.43 -4.32
CA ALA A 42 -0.67 -5.38 -5.79
C ALA A 42 -0.76 -3.94 -6.30
N ASN A 43 -1.53 -3.07 -5.63
CA ASN A 43 -1.65 -1.67 -6.00
C ASN A 43 -0.31 -0.93 -5.90
N GLN A 44 0.43 -1.13 -4.80
CA GLN A 44 1.74 -0.50 -4.59
C GLN A 44 2.79 -1.04 -5.57
N ALA A 45 2.76 -2.34 -5.89
CA ALA A 45 3.65 -2.93 -6.90
C ALA A 45 3.36 -2.38 -8.30
N ILE A 46 2.09 -2.27 -8.69
CA ILE A 46 1.68 -1.66 -9.96
C ILE A 46 2.07 -0.18 -9.99
N ALA A 47 1.88 0.57 -8.89
CA ALA A 47 2.29 1.96 -8.82
C ALA A 47 3.81 2.11 -9.00
N ALA A 48 4.62 1.27 -8.37
CA ALA A 48 6.07 1.32 -8.50
C ALA A 48 6.53 0.98 -9.93
N VAL A 49 5.97 -0.06 -10.57
CA VAL A 49 6.35 -0.41 -11.94
C VAL A 49 5.91 0.66 -12.95
N ARG A 50 4.70 1.22 -12.81
CA ARG A 50 4.22 2.32 -13.67
C ARG A 50 4.98 3.62 -13.46
N ALA A 51 5.54 3.83 -12.26
CA ALA A 51 6.47 4.92 -11.98
C ALA A 51 7.86 4.76 -12.62
N GLY A 52 8.10 3.63 -13.32
CA GLY A 52 9.33 3.38 -14.06
C GLY A 52 10.39 2.58 -13.29
N SER A 53 10.04 1.88 -12.21
CA SER A 53 10.96 1.04 -11.45
C SER A 53 10.97 -0.40 -11.97
N GLU A 54 12.08 -1.10 -11.80
CA GLU A 54 12.16 -2.56 -11.89
C GLU A 54 11.57 -3.13 -10.59
N THR A 55 10.34 -3.67 -10.68
CA THR A 55 9.59 -4.07 -9.48
C THR A 55 9.38 -5.57 -9.45
N SER A 56 9.76 -6.22 -8.35
CA SER A 56 9.51 -7.63 -8.04
C SER A 56 8.45 -7.76 -6.96
N PHE A 57 7.54 -8.72 -7.11
CA PHE A 57 6.41 -8.90 -6.20
C PHE A 57 6.50 -10.24 -5.47
N ILE A 58 6.58 -10.19 -4.14
CA ILE A 58 6.50 -11.35 -3.26
C ILE A 58 5.07 -11.43 -2.74
N ALA A 59 4.32 -12.44 -3.19
CA ALA A 59 2.92 -12.60 -2.86
C ALA A 59 2.48 -14.05 -2.97
N LYS A 60 1.28 -14.34 -2.51
CA LYS A 60 0.66 -15.66 -2.69
C LYS A 60 -0.75 -15.50 -3.24
N ILE A 61 -1.08 -16.31 -4.23
CA ILE A 61 -2.36 -16.27 -4.93
C ILE A 61 -2.99 -17.67 -4.93
N GLY A 62 -4.30 -17.77 -5.03
CA GLY A 62 -4.98 -19.04 -5.11
C GLY A 62 -4.83 -19.73 -6.49
N ASN A 63 -5.32 -20.97 -6.58
CA ASN A 63 -5.41 -21.70 -7.85
C ASN A 63 -6.84 -21.59 -8.41
N ASP A 64 -7.21 -20.38 -8.83
CA ASP A 64 -8.56 -20.07 -9.31
C ASP A 64 -8.54 -19.07 -10.48
N HIS A 65 -9.68 -18.84 -11.13
CA HIS A 65 -9.78 -17.90 -12.26
C HIS A 65 -9.43 -16.46 -11.90
N ALA A 66 -9.54 -16.08 -10.62
CA ALA A 66 -9.12 -14.78 -10.15
C ALA A 66 -7.59 -14.63 -10.24
N ALA A 67 -6.86 -15.72 -9.98
CA ALA A 67 -5.40 -15.74 -10.14
C ALA A 67 -4.99 -15.50 -11.60
N ASP A 68 -5.64 -16.16 -12.55
CA ASP A 68 -5.34 -15.97 -13.98
C ASP A 68 -5.51 -14.51 -14.41
N PHE A 69 -6.60 -13.88 -13.95
CA PHE A 69 -6.89 -12.46 -14.23
C PHE A 69 -5.78 -11.55 -13.68
N MET A 70 -5.40 -11.72 -12.41
CA MET A 70 -4.39 -10.88 -11.77
C MET A 70 -3.00 -11.07 -12.37
N MET A 71 -2.60 -12.33 -12.62
CA MET A 71 -1.29 -12.64 -13.22
C MET A 71 -1.15 -12.07 -14.63
N ASN A 72 -2.23 -12.05 -15.42
CA ASN A 72 -2.22 -11.39 -16.73
C ASN A 72 -2.10 -9.86 -16.59
N THR A 73 -2.79 -9.25 -15.62
CA THR A 73 -2.68 -7.81 -15.34
C THR A 73 -1.24 -7.44 -14.99
N PHE A 74 -0.62 -8.17 -14.07
CA PHE A 74 0.76 -7.92 -13.63
C PHE A 74 1.77 -8.03 -14.78
N LYS A 75 1.64 -9.06 -15.62
CA LYS A 75 2.50 -9.24 -16.80
C LYS A 75 2.36 -8.12 -17.83
N ASN A 76 1.13 -7.63 -18.04
CA ASN A 76 0.86 -6.53 -18.97
C ASN A 76 1.49 -5.21 -18.49
N ASP A 77 1.54 -4.98 -17.17
CA ASP A 77 2.22 -3.83 -16.57
C ASP A 77 3.75 -4.00 -16.47
N GLY A 78 4.29 -5.20 -16.77
CA GLY A 78 5.73 -5.48 -16.69
C GLY A 78 6.23 -5.75 -15.26
N LEU A 79 5.33 -6.11 -14.34
CA LEU A 79 5.68 -6.49 -12.97
C LEU A 79 6.34 -7.88 -12.96
N ASN A 80 7.50 -8.01 -12.31
CA ASN A 80 8.14 -9.30 -12.10
C ASN A 80 7.36 -10.10 -11.05
N VAL A 81 6.83 -11.24 -11.46
CA VAL A 81 5.98 -12.14 -10.66
C VAL A 81 6.65 -13.48 -10.33
N ASP A 82 7.97 -13.61 -10.50
CA ASP A 82 8.70 -14.86 -10.26
C ASP A 82 8.58 -15.34 -8.81
N ASN A 83 8.38 -14.40 -7.87
CA ASN A 83 8.18 -14.65 -6.44
C ASN A 83 6.69 -14.66 -6.03
N VAL A 84 5.76 -14.71 -6.99
CA VAL A 84 4.34 -14.95 -6.71
C VAL A 84 4.07 -16.44 -6.70
N THR A 85 3.77 -17.00 -5.53
CA THR A 85 3.52 -18.43 -5.35
C THR A 85 2.03 -18.75 -5.38
N ILE A 86 1.69 -20.00 -5.77
CA ILE A 86 0.29 -20.46 -5.85
C ILE A 86 -0.02 -21.34 -4.63
N ASP A 87 -1.05 -20.95 -3.87
CA ASP A 87 -1.62 -21.80 -2.83
C ASP A 87 -2.69 -22.72 -3.45
N LYS A 88 -2.53 -24.03 -3.26
CA LYS A 88 -3.48 -25.04 -3.81
C LYS A 88 -4.71 -25.25 -2.94
N ASN A 89 -4.69 -24.77 -1.69
CA ASN A 89 -5.71 -25.02 -0.68
C ASN A 89 -6.51 -23.77 -0.31
N ALA A 90 -5.96 -22.58 -0.54
CA ALA A 90 -6.64 -21.32 -0.31
C ALA A 90 -6.98 -20.65 -1.65
N GLY A 91 -8.14 -20.00 -1.74
CA GLY A 91 -8.50 -19.16 -2.89
C GLY A 91 -7.77 -17.83 -2.88
N THR A 92 -7.73 -17.14 -4.00
CA THR A 92 -7.24 -15.77 -4.12
C THR A 92 -7.99 -14.85 -3.15
N GLY A 93 -7.28 -13.87 -2.57
CA GLY A 93 -7.87 -12.85 -1.72
C GLY A 93 -9.01 -12.09 -2.41
N LYS A 94 -10.04 -11.72 -1.67
CA LYS A 94 -11.23 -11.02 -2.22
C LYS A 94 -11.67 -9.90 -1.30
N ALA A 95 -12.09 -8.79 -1.91
CA ALA A 95 -12.88 -7.77 -1.24
C ALA A 95 -14.27 -7.70 -1.87
N TYR A 96 -15.30 -7.70 -1.05
CA TYR A 96 -16.68 -7.45 -1.47
C TYR A 96 -17.06 -6.05 -1.00
N ILE A 97 -17.23 -5.15 -1.95
CA ILE A 97 -17.51 -3.74 -1.71
C ILE A 97 -18.98 -3.51 -2.00
N LEU A 98 -19.78 -3.36 -0.95
CA LEU A 98 -21.19 -2.98 -1.06
C LEU A 98 -21.24 -1.46 -1.16
N LEU A 99 -21.64 -0.94 -2.31
CA LEU A 99 -21.70 0.49 -2.61
C LEU A 99 -23.17 0.90 -2.79
N ASP A 100 -23.66 1.78 -1.91
CA ASP A 100 -25.03 2.26 -1.96
C ASP A 100 -25.21 3.46 -2.89
N GLU A 101 -26.46 3.86 -3.12
CA GLU A 101 -26.83 5.00 -4.00
C GLU A 101 -26.30 6.36 -3.47
N HIS A 102 -25.94 6.44 -2.20
CA HIS A 102 -25.37 7.63 -1.58
C HIS A 102 -23.83 7.68 -1.65
N GLY A 103 -23.21 6.64 -2.26
CA GLY A 103 -21.75 6.52 -2.34
C GLY A 103 -21.10 6.02 -1.04
N GLN A 104 -21.90 5.55 -0.07
CA GLN A 104 -21.35 4.91 1.13
C GLN A 104 -20.96 3.47 0.80
N ASN A 105 -19.80 3.05 1.33
CA ASN A 105 -19.34 1.68 1.13
C ASN A 105 -19.25 0.91 2.45
N SER A 106 -19.45 -0.40 2.34
CA SER A 106 -19.14 -1.39 3.37
C SER A 106 -18.32 -2.50 2.73
N ILE A 107 -17.20 -2.86 3.34
CA ILE A 107 -16.23 -3.77 2.71
C ILE A 107 -16.08 -5.01 3.58
N LEU A 108 -16.22 -6.18 2.95
CA LEU A 108 -15.91 -7.48 3.53
C LEU A 108 -14.67 -8.05 2.85
N ILE A 109 -13.66 -8.43 3.64
CA ILE A 109 -12.40 -8.94 3.12
C ILE A 109 -12.27 -10.44 3.46
N TYR A 110 -11.98 -11.24 2.44
CA TYR A 110 -11.49 -12.60 2.56
C TYR A 110 -10.01 -12.63 2.20
N GLY A 111 -9.15 -12.83 3.19
CA GLY A 111 -7.69 -12.78 3.01
C GLY A 111 -7.15 -13.90 2.10
N GLY A 112 -7.78 -15.07 2.11
CA GLY A 112 -7.40 -16.20 1.25
C GLY A 112 -5.91 -16.51 1.31
N ALA A 113 -5.30 -16.75 0.15
CA ALA A 113 -3.89 -17.07 0.00
C ALA A 113 -2.94 -16.00 0.58
N ASN A 114 -3.35 -14.73 0.67
CA ASN A 114 -2.54 -13.69 1.30
C ASN A 114 -2.16 -14.05 2.75
N GLN A 115 -3.06 -14.71 3.47
CA GLN A 115 -2.86 -15.09 4.88
C GLN A 115 -2.03 -16.37 5.04
N THR A 116 -1.66 -17.02 3.95
CA THR A 116 -0.84 -18.24 3.97
C THR A 116 0.63 -17.99 3.57
N ILE A 117 1.01 -16.74 3.36
CA ILE A 117 2.42 -16.35 3.15
C ILE A 117 3.21 -16.68 4.42
N THR A 118 4.33 -17.37 4.24
CA THR A 118 5.21 -17.82 5.34
C THR A 118 6.57 -17.14 5.28
N THR A 119 7.37 -17.26 6.34
CA THR A 119 8.78 -16.84 6.33
C THR A 119 9.57 -17.61 5.27
N GLN A 120 9.25 -18.89 5.02
CA GLN A 120 9.90 -19.66 3.97
C GLN A 120 9.65 -19.10 2.55
N ASP A 121 8.45 -18.56 2.28
CA ASP A 121 8.18 -17.87 0.99
C ASP A 121 9.07 -16.64 0.85
N VAL A 122 9.33 -15.94 1.96
CA VAL A 122 10.24 -14.78 2.02
C VAL A 122 11.70 -15.21 1.84
N ASP A 123 12.14 -16.26 2.54
CA ASP A 123 13.50 -16.81 2.40
C ASP A 123 13.80 -17.23 0.96
N ASN A 124 12.82 -17.82 0.27
CA ASN A 124 12.95 -18.21 -1.13
C ASN A 124 13.12 -17.00 -2.07
N ALA A 125 12.69 -15.82 -1.65
CA ALA A 125 12.82 -14.56 -2.38
C ALA A 125 13.97 -13.67 -1.87
N SER A 126 14.85 -14.19 -1.01
CA SER A 126 15.93 -13.43 -0.34
C SER A 126 16.87 -12.74 -1.32
N ASP A 127 17.18 -13.37 -2.46
CA ASP A 127 18.04 -12.76 -3.48
C ASP A 127 17.39 -11.50 -4.05
N ALA A 128 16.08 -11.54 -4.36
CA ALA A 128 15.36 -10.38 -4.85
C ALA A 128 15.34 -9.23 -3.83
N ILE A 129 15.15 -9.56 -2.53
CA ILE A 129 15.18 -8.56 -1.45
C ILE A 129 16.58 -7.97 -1.30
N SER A 130 17.62 -8.80 -1.28
CA SER A 130 19.00 -8.34 -1.01
C SER A 130 19.57 -7.47 -2.12
N GLU A 131 19.08 -7.61 -3.35
CA GLU A 131 19.49 -6.80 -4.51
C GLU A 131 18.63 -5.54 -4.72
N ALA A 132 17.59 -5.33 -3.91
CA ALA A 132 16.70 -4.19 -4.05
C ALA A 132 17.29 -2.89 -3.49
N ASP A 133 16.80 -1.75 -4.00
CA ASP A 133 17.02 -0.44 -3.39
C ASP A 133 16.02 -0.20 -2.25
N CYS A 134 14.81 -0.77 -2.36
CA CYS A 134 13.72 -0.56 -1.42
C CYS A 134 12.80 -1.79 -1.32
N LEU A 135 12.33 -2.08 -0.11
CA LEU A 135 11.31 -3.08 0.18
C LEU A 135 10.09 -2.41 0.82
N ILE A 136 8.91 -2.68 0.27
CA ILE A 136 7.63 -2.17 0.76
C ILE A 136 6.80 -3.32 1.32
N ALA A 137 6.13 -3.12 2.47
CA ALA A 137 5.16 -4.08 3.00
C ALA A 137 3.96 -3.39 3.66
N GLN A 138 2.84 -4.13 3.81
CA GLN A 138 1.57 -3.68 4.41
C GLN A 138 0.97 -4.81 5.27
N PHE A 139 -0.10 -4.52 6.03
CA PHE A 139 -0.69 -5.48 6.98
C PHE A 139 -1.80 -6.39 6.40
N GLU A 140 -1.88 -6.55 5.11
CA GLU A 140 -2.78 -7.52 4.48
C GLU A 140 -2.16 -8.93 4.33
N VAL A 141 -0.92 -9.09 4.79
CA VAL A 141 -0.19 -10.36 4.86
C VAL A 141 0.29 -10.62 6.29
N PRO A 142 0.72 -11.85 6.65
CA PRO A 142 1.15 -12.17 8.00
C PRO A 142 2.36 -11.36 8.47
N VAL A 143 2.26 -10.76 9.66
CA VAL A 143 3.33 -9.96 10.27
C VAL A 143 4.68 -10.69 10.39
N PRO A 144 4.73 -12.00 10.72
CA PRO A 144 6.01 -12.73 10.73
C PRO A 144 6.75 -12.71 9.39
N ALA A 145 6.03 -12.77 8.26
CA ALA A 145 6.64 -12.66 6.93
C ALA A 145 7.19 -11.26 6.66
N ILE A 146 6.47 -10.21 7.13
CA ILE A 146 6.96 -8.83 7.03
C ILE A 146 8.24 -8.64 7.85
N ILE A 147 8.26 -9.12 9.09
CA ILE A 147 9.46 -9.04 9.96
C ILE A 147 10.64 -9.73 9.30
N GLU A 148 10.46 -10.94 8.77
CA GLU A 148 11.54 -11.68 8.12
C GLU A 148 12.06 -10.94 6.87
N SER A 149 11.18 -10.43 6.03
CA SER A 149 11.58 -9.65 4.86
C SER A 149 12.35 -8.39 5.23
N PHE A 150 11.94 -7.68 6.29
CA PHE A 150 12.65 -6.48 6.77
C PHE A 150 14.01 -6.84 7.41
N LYS A 151 14.15 -7.98 8.08
CA LYS A 151 15.44 -8.47 8.56
C LYS A 151 16.42 -8.69 7.41
N ILE A 152 15.99 -9.38 6.35
CA ILE A 152 16.79 -9.60 5.15
C ILE A 152 17.18 -8.26 4.51
N ALA A 153 16.22 -7.34 4.35
CA ALA A 153 16.45 -6.01 3.81
C ALA A 153 17.51 -5.23 4.61
N LYS A 154 17.34 -5.15 5.93
CA LYS A 154 18.28 -4.43 6.81
C LYS A 154 19.69 -5.04 6.81
N ALA A 155 19.81 -6.37 6.75
CA ALA A 155 21.09 -7.05 6.65
C ALA A 155 21.86 -6.72 5.35
N ASN A 156 21.13 -6.28 4.30
CA ASN A 156 21.69 -5.95 2.99
C ASN A 156 21.63 -4.43 2.67
N ASN A 157 21.36 -3.59 3.67
CA ASN A 157 21.23 -2.13 3.51
C ASN A 157 20.18 -1.72 2.48
N VAL A 158 19.08 -2.46 2.41
CA VAL A 158 17.89 -2.14 1.60
C VAL A 158 16.94 -1.29 2.44
N LEU A 159 16.43 -0.20 1.87
CA LEU A 159 15.49 0.71 2.52
C LEU A 159 14.15 0.01 2.76
N THR A 160 13.61 0.11 3.97
CA THR A 160 12.33 -0.52 4.34
C THR A 160 11.22 0.52 4.48
N ILE A 161 10.11 0.33 3.77
CA ILE A 161 8.91 1.16 3.86
C ILE A 161 7.75 0.32 4.37
N LEU A 162 7.20 0.70 5.52
CA LEU A 162 6.00 0.08 6.08
C LEU A 162 4.78 0.98 5.84
N ASN A 163 3.81 0.46 5.10
CA ASN A 163 2.47 1.02 5.10
C ASN A 163 1.64 0.34 6.21
N PRO A 164 1.29 1.02 7.30
CA PRO A 164 0.63 0.39 8.44
C PRO A 164 -0.89 0.20 8.21
N ALA A 165 -1.26 -0.16 7.01
CA ALA A 165 -2.63 -0.36 6.55
C ALA A 165 -2.94 -1.86 6.30
N PRO A 166 -4.13 -2.36 6.66
CA PRO A 166 -5.15 -1.68 7.46
C PRO A 166 -4.70 -1.40 8.89
N ALA A 167 -5.27 -0.35 9.50
CA ALA A 167 -4.87 0.13 10.82
C ALA A 167 -4.82 -0.98 11.88
N LYS A 168 -3.69 -1.06 12.60
CA LYS A 168 -3.46 -1.97 13.74
C LYS A 168 -2.93 -1.18 14.93
N LYS A 169 -3.43 -1.49 16.14
CA LYS A 169 -2.94 -0.88 17.38
C LYS A 169 -1.66 -1.53 17.88
N ASP A 170 -1.58 -2.86 17.77
CA ASP A 170 -0.50 -3.66 18.33
C ASP A 170 0.48 -4.06 17.22
N ILE A 171 1.38 -3.15 16.86
CA ILE A 171 2.47 -3.44 15.93
C ILE A 171 3.67 -3.92 16.75
N PRO A 172 4.28 -5.08 16.42
CA PRO A 172 5.48 -5.51 17.13
C PRO A 172 6.60 -4.47 17.07
N VAL A 173 7.16 -4.13 18.23
CA VAL A 173 8.28 -3.18 18.33
C VAL A 173 9.47 -3.61 17.48
N GLU A 174 9.68 -4.92 17.33
CA GLU A 174 10.71 -5.46 16.43
C GLU A 174 10.51 -4.97 15.00
N LEU A 175 9.26 -4.98 14.48
CA LEU A 175 8.98 -4.51 13.13
C LEU A 175 9.22 -3.01 12.99
N LEU A 176 8.77 -2.22 13.97
CA LEU A 176 8.97 -0.76 13.96
C LEU A 176 10.46 -0.38 13.94
N LYS A 177 11.30 -1.09 14.71
CA LYS A 177 12.77 -0.91 14.70
C LYS A 177 13.46 -1.32 13.40
N LEU A 178 12.81 -2.16 12.59
CA LEU A 178 13.29 -2.55 11.26
C LEU A 178 12.76 -1.62 10.16
N THR A 179 11.91 -0.65 10.50
CA THR A 179 11.25 0.23 9.55
C THR A 179 12.02 1.54 9.42
N ASP A 180 12.55 1.82 8.24
CA ASP A 180 13.20 3.10 7.95
C ASP A 180 12.16 4.20 7.73
N ILE A 181 11.10 3.91 6.97
CA ILE A 181 10.02 4.84 6.67
C ILE A 181 8.68 4.19 6.99
N ILE A 182 7.85 4.85 7.78
CA ILE A 182 6.45 4.47 7.97
C ILE A 182 5.52 5.48 7.29
N THR A 183 4.46 4.99 6.61
CA THR A 183 3.56 5.83 5.80
C THR A 183 2.09 5.69 6.20
N PRO A 184 1.69 6.10 7.41
CA PRO A 184 0.29 6.10 7.84
C PRO A 184 -0.51 7.24 7.20
N ASN A 185 -1.83 7.06 7.12
CA ASN A 185 -2.79 8.16 7.04
C ASN A 185 -3.18 8.64 8.47
N GLU A 186 -4.08 9.63 8.56
CA GLU A 186 -4.50 10.19 9.87
C GLU A 186 -5.08 9.12 10.81
N THR A 187 -5.91 8.21 10.27
CA THR A 187 -6.56 7.14 11.05
C THR A 187 -5.56 6.08 11.51
N GLU A 188 -4.63 5.73 10.65
CA GLU A 188 -3.57 4.76 10.96
C GLU A 188 -2.60 5.32 11.99
N ALA A 189 -2.21 6.60 11.86
CA ALA A 189 -1.39 7.30 12.83
C ALA A 189 -2.07 7.36 14.22
N GLU A 190 -3.38 7.68 14.26
CA GLU A 190 -4.17 7.64 15.49
C GLU A 190 -4.22 6.23 16.11
N ALA A 191 -4.41 5.19 15.30
CA ALA A 191 -4.46 3.82 15.78
C ALA A 191 -3.13 3.36 16.42
N ILE A 192 -1.99 3.80 15.87
CA ILE A 192 -0.64 3.45 16.35
C ILE A 192 -0.29 4.23 17.62
N THR A 193 -0.57 5.54 17.63
CA THR A 193 -0.03 6.47 18.63
C THR A 193 -1.05 6.87 19.70
N GLY A 194 -2.34 6.69 19.42
CA GLY A 194 -3.43 7.23 20.23
C GLY A 194 -3.63 8.75 20.07
N VAL A 195 -2.87 9.40 19.18
CA VAL A 195 -2.98 10.84 18.89
C VAL A 195 -3.91 11.06 17.71
N LYS A 196 -5.00 11.80 17.92
CA LYS A 196 -5.89 12.19 16.82
C LYS A 196 -5.22 13.26 15.96
N VAL A 197 -4.95 12.93 14.72
CA VAL A 197 -4.29 13.82 13.76
C VAL A 197 -5.31 14.77 13.13
N VAL A 198 -5.20 16.07 13.44
CA VAL A 198 -6.12 17.11 12.94
C VAL A 198 -5.40 18.35 12.41
N ASP A 199 -4.18 18.62 12.89
CA ASP A 199 -3.35 19.79 12.58
C ASP A 199 -1.86 19.43 12.62
N GLU A 200 -0.98 20.40 12.34
CA GLU A 200 0.47 20.23 12.34
C GLU A 200 1.01 19.79 13.71
N ALA A 201 0.50 20.35 14.80
CA ALA A 201 0.95 20.02 16.15
C ALA A 201 0.67 18.54 16.48
N SER A 202 -0.52 18.05 16.14
CA SER A 202 -0.89 16.65 16.34
C SER A 202 -0.17 15.70 15.39
N MET A 203 0.17 16.12 14.15
CA MET A 203 1.03 15.34 13.26
C MET A 203 2.43 15.17 13.85
N LYS A 204 3.00 16.26 14.36
CA LYS A 204 4.29 16.21 15.05
C LYS A 204 4.26 15.32 16.28
N GLU A 205 3.26 15.45 17.16
CA GLU A 205 3.12 14.58 18.34
C GLU A 205 3.00 13.10 17.97
N ALA A 206 2.24 12.78 16.93
CA ALA A 206 2.13 11.42 16.42
C ALA A 206 3.47 10.89 15.87
N ALA A 207 4.20 11.73 15.12
CA ALA A 207 5.50 11.36 14.58
C ALA A 207 6.54 11.15 15.72
N ASP A 208 6.60 12.02 16.71
CA ASP A 208 7.50 11.88 17.86
C ASP A 208 7.27 10.54 18.59
N LYS A 209 6.01 10.13 18.78
CA LYS A 209 5.71 8.81 19.37
C LYS A 209 6.17 7.64 18.50
N MET A 210 6.06 7.74 17.16
CA MET A 210 6.56 6.69 16.27
C MET A 210 8.10 6.63 16.28
N HIS A 211 8.78 7.77 16.37
CA HIS A 211 10.24 7.80 16.58
C HIS A 211 10.65 7.13 17.90
N GLU A 212 9.92 7.39 19.00
CA GLU A 212 10.14 6.71 20.29
C GLU A 212 9.97 5.19 20.20
N MET A 213 9.12 4.70 19.27
CA MET A 213 8.95 3.28 19.00
C MET A 213 10.05 2.68 18.11
N GLY A 214 10.93 3.52 17.55
CA GLY A 214 12.12 3.11 16.79
C GLY A 214 12.02 3.29 15.27
N VAL A 215 11.03 4.01 14.76
CA VAL A 215 10.90 4.33 13.33
C VAL A 215 11.83 5.49 12.96
N GLY A 216 12.56 5.39 11.85
CA GLY A 216 13.49 6.42 11.39
C GLY A 216 12.79 7.66 10.83
N ILE A 217 11.90 7.49 9.84
CA ILE A 217 11.18 8.57 9.17
C ILE A 217 9.69 8.29 9.20
N VAL A 218 8.91 9.32 9.52
CA VAL A 218 7.44 9.26 9.54
C VAL A 218 6.88 10.14 8.44
N LEU A 219 6.06 9.55 7.55
CA LEU A 219 5.35 10.26 6.49
C LEU A 219 3.85 10.10 6.72
N ILE A 220 3.15 11.16 7.14
CA ILE A 220 1.70 11.11 7.34
C ILE A 220 0.99 11.69 6.12
N THR A 221 0.20 10.88 5.42
CA THR A 221 -0.65 11.36 4.32
C THR A 221 -1.92 12.00 4.89
N VAL A 222 -2.25 13.21 4.45
CA VAL A 222 -3.36 14.03 5.00
C VAL A 222 -4.35 14.40 3.88
N GLY A 223 -4.72 13.40 3.10
CA GLY A 223 -5.70 13.49 2.02
C GLY A 223 -5.48 14.68 1.09
N SER A 224 -6.49 15.55 0.93
CA SER A 224 -6.43 16.71 0.04
C SER A 224 -5.50 17.83 0.49
N LYS A 225 -4.92 17.74 1.69
CA LYS A 225 -3.95 18.72 2.18
C LYS A 225 -2.53 18.42 1.67
N GLY A 226 -2.15 17.13 1.58
CA GLY A 226 -0.81 16.72 1.16
C GLY A 226 -0.21 15.66 2.07
N SER A 227 1.08 15.79 2.35
CA SER A 227 1.82 14.84 3.18
C SER A 227 2.80 15.57 4.10
N PHE A 228 2.76 15.19 5.37
CA PHE A 228 3.70 15.63 6.41
C PHE A 228 4.87 14.66 6.49
N TYR A 229 6.06 15.14 6.80
CA TYR A 229 7.20 14.29 7.12
C TYR A 229 7.90 14.73 8.40
N SER A 230 8.48 13.77 9.11
CA SER A 230 9.37 13.98 10.25
C SER A 230 10.57 13.05 10.12
N LEU A 231 11.77 13.61 10.25
CA LEU A 231 13.04 12.90 10.16
C LEU A 231 13.51 12.41 11.54
N GLU A 232 14.52 11.56 11.58
CA GLU A 232 15.09 11.00 12.82
C GLU A 232 15.60 12.08 13.80
N ASP A 233 16.07 13.23 13.29
CA ASP A 233 16.49 14.37 14.11
C ASP A 233 15.33 15.27 14.56
N HIS A 234 14.08 14.82 14.36
CA HIS A 234 12.83 15.54 14.64
C HIS A 234 12.63 16.82 13.81
N SER A 235 13.46 17.08 12.80
CA SER A 235 13.12 18.07 11.79
C SER A 235 11.94 17.60 10.97
N TYR A 236 11.04 18.49 10.59
CA TYR A 236 9.81 18.15 9.89
C TYR A 236 9.42 19.18 8.86
N GLY A 237 8.53 18.79 7.95
CA GLY A 237 7.99 19.67 6.94
C GLY A 237 6.71 19.13 6.35
N PHE A 238 6.18 19.85 5.37
CA PHE A 238 4.92 19.53 4.72
C PHE A 238 5.04 19.75 3.21
N VAL A 239 4.51 18.79 2.44
CA VAL A 239 4.45 18.87 0.97
C VAL A 239 2.98 18.93 0.56
N ASP A 240 2.56 20.05 -0.01
CA ASP A 240 1.16 20.29 -0.41
C ASP A 240 0.68 19.30 -1.46
N ALA A 241 -0.62 18.93 -1.38
CA ALA A 241 -1.29 18.20 -2.43
C ALA A 241 -1.59 19.08 -3.65
N PHE A 242 -1.77 18.45 -4.80
CA PHE A 242 -2.30 19.10 -5.99
C PHE A 242 -3.83 19.19 -5.91
N LYS A 243 -4.35 20.41 -6.07
CA LYS A 243 -5.81 20.65 -6.00
C LYS A 243 -6.49 20.10 -7.23
N VAL A 244 -7.30 19.07 -7.03
CA VAL A 244 -8.09 18.39 -8.07
C VAL A 244 -9.50 18.10 -7.55
N LYS A 245 -10.42 17.77 -8.46
CA LYS A 245 -11.74 17.25 -8.08
C LYS A 245 -11.65 15.74 -7.97
N ALA A 246 -11.65 15.23 -6.75
CA ALA A 246 -11.64 13.78 -6.51
C ALA A 246 -12.98 13.16 -6.97
N VAL A 247 -12.88 12.00 -7.62
CA VAL A 247 -13.97 11.13 -8.06
C VAL A 247 -13.99 9.87 -7.20
N ASP A 248 -12.80 9.27 -6.96
CA ASP A 248 -12.62 8.07 -6.15
C ASP A 248 -11.25 8.12 -5.49
N THR A 249 -11.17 7.91 -4.19
CA THR A 249 -9.89 7.96 -3.43
C THR A 249 -9.23 6.59 -3.27
N THR A 250 -9.80 5.55 -3.87
CA THR A 250 -9.23 4.20 -3.83
C THR A 250 -7.83 4.18 -4.45
N ALA A 251 -6.91 3.48 -3.80
CA ALA A 251 -5.50 3.36 -4.20
C ALA A 251 -4.67 4.67 -4.22
N ALA A 252 -5.20 5.81 -3.74
CA ALA A 252 -4.42 7.06 -3.67
C ALA A 252 -3.16 6.91 -2.79
N GLY A 253 -3.31 6.31 -1.60
CA GLY A 253 -2.19 6.00 -0.71
C GLY A 253 -1.23 4.98 -1.29
N ASP A 254 -1.75 3.94 -1.96
CA ASP A 254 -0.92 2.92 -2.62
C ASP A 254 -0.10 3.55 -3.77
N THR A 255 -0.73 4.43 -4.56
CA THR A 255 -0.05 5.21 -5.60
C THR A 255 1.05 6.09 -5.00
N PHE A 256 0.74 6.81 -3.92
CA PHE A 256 1.73 7.63 -3.21
C PHE A 256 2.96 6.80 -2.85
N ILE A 257 2.79 5.64 -2.23
CA ILE A 257 3.89 4.80 -1.73
C ILE A 257 4.73 4.23 -2.88
N GLY A 258 4.09 3.68 -3.93
CA GLY A 258 4.81 3.14 -5.08
C GLY A 258 5.62 4.21 -5.83
N TYR A 259 5.02 5.39 -6.02
CA TYR A 259 5.70 6.53 -6.66
C TYR A 259 6.79 7.13 -5.76
N LEU A 260 6.56 7.23 -4.46
CA LEU A 260 7.58 7.64 -3.49
C LEU A 260 8.82 6.74 -3.58
N ALA A 261 8.62 5.44 -3.44
CA ALA A 261 9.70 4.45 -3.47
C ALA A 261 10.50 4.51 -4.78
N SER A 262 9.83 4.77 -5.92
CA SER A 262 10.47 4.87 -7.24
C SER A 262 11.45 6.03 -7.35
N GLN A 263 11.26 7.11 -6.57
CA GLN A 263 12.04 8.32 -6.65
C GLN A 263 13.07 8.48 -5.52
N LEU A 264 12.86 7.83 -4.36
CA LEU A 264 13.73 8.00 -3.21
C LEU A 264 15.17 7.61 -3.52
N HIS A 265 16.12 8.48 -3.17
CA HIS A 265 17.53 8.10 -3.08
C HIS A 265 17.78 7.32 -1.79
N LYS A 266 18.84 6.52 -1.77
CA LYS A 266 19.21 5.73 -0.60
C LYS A 266 19.58 6.61 0.60
N GLU A 267 20.19 7.74 0.31
CA GLU A 267 20.61 8.75 1.28
C GLU A 267 19.45 9.66 1.73
N LEU A 268 18.27 9.52 1.13
CA LEU A 268 17.03 10.27 1.43
C LEU A 268 17.17 11.80 1.27
N ASP A 269 18.19 12.26 0.57
CA ASP A 269 18.50 13.69 0.32
C ASP A 269 17.51 14.37 -0.62
N ASN A 270 16.62 13.60 -1.25
CA ASN A 270 15.58 14.08 -2.17
C ASN A 270 14.15 13.85 -1.67
N LEU A 271 13.95 13.65 -0.37
CA LEU A 271 12.66 13.23 0.21
C LEU A 271 11.48 14.12 -0.21
N GLU A 272 11.61 15.46 -0.08
CA GLU A 272 10.53 16.39 -0.47
C GLU A 272 10.18 16.31 -1.97
N GLY A 273 11.21 16.17 -2.82
CA GLY A 273 11.02 16.00 -4.26
C GLY A 273 10.27 14.71 -4.60
N ALA A 274 10.64 13.59 -3.93
CA ALA A 274 9.98 12.30 -4.07
C ALA A 274 8.53 12.35 -3.57
N MET A 275 8.27 12.99 -2.43
CA MET A 275 6.91 13.20 -1.88
C MET A 275 6.06 14.07 -2.82
N ARG A 276 6.63 15.13 -3.39
CA ARG A 276 5.93 15.98 -4.34
C ARG A 276 5.51 15.20 -5.59
N PHE A 277 6.40 14.36 -6.12
CA PHE A 277 6.10 13.49 -7.25
C PHE A 277 5.02 12.46 -6.91
N ALA A 278 5.09 11.86 -5.75
CA ALA A 278 4.09 10.94 -5.23
C ALA A 278 2.71 11.61 -5.03
N ASN A 279 2.67 12.83 -4.46
CA ASN A 279 1.44 13.63 -4.34
C ASN A 279 0.84 13.95 -5.72
N LYS A 280 1.67 14.23 -6.73
CA LYS A 280 1.20 14.47 -8.10
C LYS A 280 0.56 13.22 -8.70
N ALA A 281 1.19 12.07 -8.58
CA ALA A 281 0.66 10.80 -9.06
C ALA A 281 -0.68 10.47 -8.37
N SER A 282 -0.73 10.58 -7.03
CA SER A 282 -1.96 10.37 -6.26
C SER A 282 -3.08 11.34 -6.68
N SER A 283 -2.74 12.59 -7.03
CA SER A 283 -3.72 13.54 -7.52
C SER A 283 -4.35 13.15 -8.86
N ILE A 284 -3.64 12.40 -9.69
CA ILE A 284 -4.18 11.83 -10.94
C ILE A 284 -5.08 10.64 -10.62
N THR A 285 -4.60 9.72 -9.76
CA THR A 285 -5.34 8.54 -9.30
C THR A 285 -6.75 8.91 -8.82
N VAL A 286 -6.89 9.91 -7.96
CA VAL A 286 -8.20 10.25 -7.38
C VAL A 286 -9.21 10.87 -8.37
N GLN A 287 -8.82 11.16 -9.59
CA GLN A 287 -9.71 11.70 -10.63
C GLN A 287 -10.41 10.61 -11.45
N GLU A 288 -9.98 9.35 -11.31
CA GLU A 288 -10.52 8.20 -12.02
C GLU A 288 -11.17 7.22 -11.03
N LYS A 289 -12.07 6.37 -11.52
CA LYS A 289 -12.73 5.33 -10.71
C LYS A 289 -11.87 4.05 -10.65
N GLY A 290 -11.90 3.40 -9.50
CA GLY A 290 -11.28 2.09 -9.26
C GLY A 290 -9.84 2.20 -8.76
N ALA A 291 -9.24 1.04 -8.39
CA ALA A 291 -7.91 0.97 -7.82
C ALA A 291 -6.81 0.98 -8.91
N GLN A 292 -6.45 -0.20 -9.43
CA GLN A 292 -5.31 -0.35 -10.36
C GLN A 292 -5.50 0.41 -11.68
N ASN A 293 -6.73 0.56 -12.15
CA ASN A 293 -7.00 1.28 -13.40
C ASN A 293 -6.73 2.79 -13.31
N SER A 294 -6.85 3.36 -12.11
CA SER A 294 -6.65 4.79 -11.87
C SER A 294 -5.18 5.18 -11.66
N ILE A 295 -4.30 4.21 -11.39
CA ILE A 295 -2.88 4.46 -11.16
C ILE A 295 -2.23 4.92 -12.46
N PRO A 296 -1.66 6.13 -12.54
CA PRO A 296 -1.07 6.66 -13.77
C PRO A 296 0.21 5.92 -14.17
N TYR A 297 0.62 6.08 -15.43
CA TYR A 297 1.97 5.77 -15.87
C TYR A 297 2.88 6.98 -15.70
N HIS A 298 4.19 6.75 -15.61
CA HIS A 298 5.19 7.80 -15.38
C HIS A 298 5.07 8.99 -16.34
N ASN A 299 4.81 8.72 -17.62
CA ASN A 299 4.65 9.75 -18.65
C ASN A 299 3.37 10.60 -18.53
N GLN A 300 2.47 10.24 -17.65
CA GLN A 300 1.25 11.00 -17.33
C GLN A 300 1.44 11.92 -16.11
N VAL A 301 2.56 11.76 -15.38
CA VAL A 301 2.86 12.54 -14.17
C VAL A 301 3.76 13.71 -14.54
N GLU A 302 3.15 14.75 -15.09
CA GLU A 302 3.83 16.00 -15.49
C GLU A 302 3.54 17.11 -14.46
N PHE A 303 4.51 18.05 -14.28
CA PHE A 303 4.40 19.20 -13.37
C PHE A 303 4.02 20.49 -14.10
#